data_3c6ff04ac548aedfe598fca8f3288d46
#
_entry.id   3c6ff04ac548aedfe598fca8f3288d46
#
_cell.length_a   1.000
_cell.length_b   1.000
_cell.length_c   1.000
_cell.angle_alpha   90.00
_cell.angle_beta   90.00
_cell.angle_gamma   90.00
#
_symmetry.space_group_name_H-M   'P 1'
#
loop_
_entity.id
_entity.type
_entity.pdbx_description
1 polymer ?
#
loop_
_entity_poly.entity_id
_entity_poly.type
_entity_poly.pdbx_seq_one_letter_code
_entity_poly.pdbx_strand_id
1 'polypeptide(L)'
;MSALESTQSGRLLGLETSGGLTPAGAEAHPRFFSGFVTSPQIAARGLLAVADVAAARYYQRLRPASLDPVVTGNGDRLRFESFSGCGGVYARLDVLSEGLDGAETGHGTTNVDVNNPLREALSRMTGDDPLHLRVGPEELAVTTLDGPVVEKKVPLPDRWLRGFAEAQVASAGFDLRAELSAADAVRFLRSLPKSASGTGRGPMWVVPAGRTLRPTTRPVPGAVCLPGPDRLIALQRVLRHATALRVYGPVADGAATASAWEVTLPGMRLTLTLSPDASRGFSGEGGVLEALATEEAAQDAELVSVLLAWEPRIDLADLGEQAGLPVDRVRAALTRLGTAGRVGYDVADAAYFHRELPYDADRAERHNPRLVAARALVAEGAVTLDGQLATVASGERRYQVRESGGALSCTCQWWADYRGRRGPCKHALAVRMVRRGALVAGGAR
;
A
#
# COMPACT_ATOMS: atom_id res chain seq x y z
N MET A 1 18.40 -16.23 21.14
CA MET A 1 18.80 -17.65 21.41
C MET A 1 17.53 -18.50 21.36
N SER A 2 17.61 -19.67 20.74
CA SER A 2 16.44 -20.57 20.70
C SER A 2 16.48 -21.46 21.95
N ALA A 3 15.39 -21.52 22.69
CA ALA A 3 15.23 -22.41 23.86
C ALA A 3 14.28 -23.56 23.51
N LEU A 4 14.68 -24.79 23.89
CA LEU A 4 13.86 -25.97 23.73
C LEU A 4 13.28 -26.32 25.12
N GLU A 5 11.98 -26.11 25.31
CA GLU A 5 11.30 -26.55 26.54
C GLU A 5 10.55 -27.83 26.28
N SER A 6 10.78 -28.84 27.12
CA SER A 6 10.04 -30.10 27.12
C SER A 6 9.01 -30.05 28.25
N THR A 7 7.74 -30.05 27.90
CA THR A 7 6.63 -30.21 28.85
C THR A 7 6.07 -31.61 28.78
N GLN A 8 5.29 -32.07 29.79
CA GLN A 8 4.67 -33.39 29.80
C GLN A 8 3.66 -33.64 28.66
N SER A 9 3.28 -32.61 27.90
CA SER A 9 2.35 -32.62 26.76
C SER A 9 2.98 -32.36 25.39
N GLY A 10 4.30 -32.20 25.27
CA GLY A 10 4.98 -32.00 23.99
C GLY A 10 6.26 -31.19 24.09
N ARG A 11 7.01 -31.17 22.98
CA ARG A 11 8.20 -30.32 22.84
C ARG A 11 7.81 -28.97 22.24
N LEU A 12 8.06 -27.90 22.98
CA LEU A 12 7.85 -26.53 22.53
C LEU A 12 9.22 -25.95 22.12
N LEU A 13 9.34 -25.50 20.89
CA LEU A 13 10.50 -24.74 20.42
C LEU A 13 10.18 -23.26 20.54
N GLY A 14 10.70 -22.59 21.55
CA GLY A 14 10.64 -21.13 21.68
C GLY A 14 11.72 -20.48 20.82
N LEU A 15 11.35 -19.69 19.84
CA LEU A 15 12.27 -18.84 19.07
C LEU A 15 12.18 -17.42 19.62
N GLU A 16 13.31 -16.87 20.06
CA GLU A 16 13.38 -15.44 20.43
C GLU A 16 13.18 -14.57 19.18
N THR A 17 12.22 -13.65 19.23
CA THR A 17 11.85 -12.78 18.13
C THR A 17 11.98 -11.32 18.56
N SER A 18 12.02 -10.39 17.60
CA SER A 18 12.01 -8.96 17.88
C SER A 18 10.74 -8.60 18.67
N GLY A 19 10.91 -7.95 19.82
CA GLY A 19 9.83 -7.57 20.72
C GLY A 19 8.79 -6.70 20.02
N GLY A 20 7.51 -6.97 20.24
CA GLY A 20 6.39 -6.12 19.83
C GLY A 20 5.97 -5.23 21.00
N LEU A 21 5.45 -4.05 20.68
CA LEU A 21 4.77 -3.18 21.63
C LEU A 21 3.28 -3.51 21.62
N THR A 22 2.75 -3.94 22.76
CA THR A 22 1.30 -4.11 22.96
C THR A 22 0.79 -2.99 23.86
N PRO A 23 -0.54 -2.74 23.95
CA PRO A 23 -1.11 -1.81 24.93
C PRO A 23 -0.76 -2.16 26.38
N ALA A 24 -0.38 -3.41 26.66
CA ALA A 24 0.06 -3.89 27.96
C ALA A 24 1.58 -3.74 28.18
N GLY A 25 2.35 -3.25 27.19
CA GLY A 25 3.80 -3.10 27.23
C GLY A 25 4.54 -3.91 26.18
N ALA A 26 5.87 -3.97 26.26
CA ALA A 26 6.69 -4.76 25.34
C ALA A 26 6.57 -6.25 25.69
N GLU A 27 6.00 -7.04 24.77
CA GLU A 27 6.05 -8.50 24.86
C GLU A 27 7.23 -9.05 24.06
N ALA A 28 7.97 -9.98 24.64
CA ALA A 28 9.16 -10.55 24.01
C ALA A 28 8.83 -11.33 22.73
N HIS A 29 7.61 -11.86 22.60
CA HIS A 29 7.19 -12.69 21.46
C HIS A 29 5.68 -12.60 21.20
N PRO A 30 5.16 -11.45 20.70
CA PRO A 30 3.74 -11.33 20.44
C PRO A 30 3.34 -12.27 19.32
N ARG A 31 2.48 -13.27 19.62
CA ARG A 31 1.75 -14.01 18.61
C ARG A 31 0.63 -13.10 18.11
N PHE A 32 0.56 -12.92 16.80
CA PHE A 32 -0.48 -12.05 16.22
C PHE A 32 -1.81 -12.79 16.14
N PHE A 33 -1.76 -14.10 15.87
CA PHE A 33 -2.96 -14.93 15.76
C PHE A 33 -2.62 -16.42 15.88
N SER A 34 -3.56 -17.19 16.44
CA SER A 34 -3.56 -18.64 16.36
C SER A 34 -5.01 -19.12 16.42
N GLY A 35 -5.51 -19.70 15.34
CA GLY A 35 -6.91 -20.15 15.25
C GLY A 35 -7.28 -20.61 13.84
N PHE A 36 -8.55 -20.94 13.69
CA PHE A 36 -9.12 -21.37 12.42
C PHE A 36 -9.72 -20.20 11.66
N VAL A 37 -9.91 -20.40 10.37
CA VAL A 37 -10.64 -19.47 9.51
C VAL A 37 -12.04 -20.03 9.27
N THR A 38 -13.07 -19.19 9.46
CA THR A 38 -14.49 -19.59 9.37
C THR A 38 -14.93 -20.00 7.97
N SER A 39 -14.24 -19.51 6.93
CA SER A 39 -14.48 -19.87 5.52
C SER A 39 -13.19 -20.34 4.86
N PRO A 40 -12.71 -21.57 5.16
CA PRO A 40 -11.35 -22.02 4.84
C PRO A 40 -11.04 -22.00 3.34
N GLN A 41 -11.94 -22.52 2.50
CA GLN A 41 -11.75 -22.55 1.05
C GLN A 41 -11.67 -21.14 0.45
N ILE A 42 -12.45 -20.19 0.97
CA ILE A 42 -12.43 -18.80 0.50
C ILE A 42 -11.11 -18.16 0.89
N ALA A 43 -10.66 -18.35 2.13
CA ALA A 43 -9.38 -17.86 2.62
C ALA A 43 -8.21 -18.43 1.80
N ALA A 44 -8.19 -19.73 1.55
CA ALA A 44 -7.18 -20.36 0.71
C ALA A 44 -7.13 -19.74 -0.71
N ARG A 45 -8.30 -19.49 -1.32
CA ARG A 45 -8.39 -18.82 -2.63
C ARG A 45 -7.91 -17.37 -2.57
N GLY A 46 -8.22 -16.65 -1.49
CA GLY A 46 -7.75 -15.28 -1.26
C GLY A 46 -6.22 -15.22 -1.10
N LEU A 47 -5.63 -16.09 -0.27
CA LEU A 47 -4.19 -16.20 -0.09
C LEU A 47 -3.48 -16.55 -1.40
N LEU A 48 -4.03 -17.48 -2.19
CA LEU A 48 -3.51 -17.80 -3.51
C LEU A 48 -3.60 -16.61 -4.48
N ALA A 49 -4.66 -15.78 -4.40
CA ALA A 49 -4.77 -14.58 -5.22
C ALA A 49 -3.68 -13.54 -4.86
N VAL A 50 -3.39 -13.33 -3.58
CA VAL A 50 -2.30 -12.46 -3.11
C VAL A 50 -0.95 -12.99 -3.60
N ALA A 51 -0.73 -14.31 -3.49
CA ALA A 51 0.48 -14.96 -3.98
C ALA A 51 0.63 -14.90 -5.52
N ASP A 52 -0.47 -15.04 -6.27
CA ASP A 52 -0.45 -14.89 -7.73
C ASP A 52 -0.08 -13.47 -8.15
N VAL A 53 -0.57 -12.46 -7.43
CA VAL A 53 -0.17 -11.07 -7.67
C VAL A 53 1.31 -10.89 -7.39
N ALA A 54 1.85 -11.42 -6.30
CA ALA A 54 3.28 -11.36 -5.99
C ALA A 54 4.15 -11.93 -7.12
N ALA A 55 3.73 -13.06 -7.70
CA ALA A 55 4.41 -13.71 -8.82
C ALA A 55 4.18 -13.00 -10.17
N ALA A 56 3.11 -12.23 -10.32
CA ALA A 56 2.70 -11.63 -11.60
C ALA A 56 3.65 -10.49 -12.03
N ARG A 57 3.83 -10.39 -13.35
CA ARG A 57 4.56 -9.30 -13.99
C ARG A 57 3.78 -8.84 -15.21
N TYR A 58 3.26 -7.64 -15.12
CA TYR A 58 2.46 -7.03 -16.20
C TYR A 58 3.36 -6.28 -17.18
N TYR A 59 4.56 -5.85 -16.72
CA TYR A 59 5.64 -5.29 -17.53
C TYR A 59 7.00 -5.70 -16.91
N GLN A 60 8.12 -5.48 -17.59
CA GLN A 60 9.49 -5.81 -17.13
C GLN A 60 9.68 -7.30 -16.74
N ARG A 61 9.47 -8.19 -17.68
CA ARG A 61 9.50 -9.67 -17.49
C ARG A 61 10.82 -10.24 -16.95
N LEU A 62 11.92 -9.51 -17.03
CA LEU A 62 13.28 -10.01 -16.74
C LEU A 62 13.72 -9.86 -15.26
N ARG A 63 12.94 -9.23 -14.40
CA ARG A 63 13.30 -9.09 -12.98
C ARG A 63 12.76 -10.27 -12.16
N PRO A 64 13.54 -10.81 -11.19
CA PRO A 64 13.04 -11.80 -10.25
C PRO A 64 11.82 -11.21 -9.50
N ALA A 65 10.78 -12.02 -9.26
CA ALA A 65 9.69 -11.63 -8.37
C ALA A 65 10.13 -11.91 -6.93
N SER A 66 9.73 -11.03 -6.02
CA SER A 66 9.64 -11.34 -4.61
C SER A 66 8.27 -11.99 -4.39
N LEU A 67 8.23 -13.14 -3.75
CA LEU A 67 6.98 -13.87 -3.52
C LEU A 67 6.42 -13.62 -2.12
N ASP A 68 6.89 -12.57 -1.46
CA ASP A 68 6.86 -12.37 -0.02
C ASP A 68 5.67 -11.50 0.40
N PRO A 69 4.49 -12.03 0.74
CA PRO A 69 3.43 -11.21 1.33
C PRO A 69 3.80 -10.73 2.73
N VAL A 70 3.39 -9.51 3.03
CA VAL A 70 3.39 -8.95 4.38
C VAL A 70 2.13 -9.37 5.10
N VAL A 71 2.26 -9.84 6.34
CA VAL A 71 1.12 -10.22 7.19
C VAL A 71 1.07 -9.29 8.39
N THR A 72 -0.06 -8.64 8.61
CA THR A 72 -0.27 -7.70 9.73
C THR A 72 -1.48 -8.14 10.55
N GLY A 73 -1.29 -8.28 11.87
CA GLY A 73 -2.38 -8.35 12.84
C GLY A 73 -2.72 -6.93 13.32
N ASN A 74 -4.01 -6.57 13.27
CA ASN A 74 -4.50 -5.24 13.65
C ASN A 74 -5.50 -5.24 14.82
N GLY A 75 -5.53 -6.31 15.61
CA GLY A 75 -6.48 -6.44 16.70
C GLY A 75 -7.86 -6.97 16.27
N ASP A 76 -8.40 -6.48 15.17
CA ASP A 76 -9.72 -6.84 14.64
C ASP A 76 -9.66 -7.70 13.36
N ARG A 77 -8.48 -7.89 12.77
CA ARG A 77 -8.30 -8.60 11.49
C ARG A 77 -6.87 -9.01 11.22
N LEU A 78 -6.72 -9.96 10.29
CA LEU A 78 -5.43 -10.26 9.66
C LEU A 78 -5.41 -9.69 8.24
N ARG A 79 -4.34 -8.98 7.87
CA ARG A 79 -4.10 -8.43 6.54
C ARG A 79 -2.95 -9.16 5.88
N PHE A 80 -3.15 -9.62 4.65
CA PHE A 80 -2.12 -10.21 3.81
C PHE A 80 -1.92 -9.32 2.60
N GLU A 81 -0.72 -8.76 2.45
CA GLU A 81 -0.44 -7.71 1.46
C GLU A 81 0.71 -8.11 0.55
N SER A 82 0.59 -7.85 -0.75
CA SER A 82 1.68 -8.09 -1.71
C SER A 82 1.70 -7.07 -2.84
N PHE A 83 2.85 -6.96 -3.49
CA PHE A 83 2.98 -6.24 -4.76
C PHE A 83 3.35 -7.21 -5.87
N SER A 84 2.80 -6.98 -7.07
CA SER A 84 3.27 -7.65 -8.27
C SER A 84 4.78 -7.42 -8.47
N GLY A 85 5.46 -8.36 -9.08
CA GLY A 85 6.91 -8.29 -9.33
C GLY A 85 7.35 -7.01 -10.06
N CYS A 86 6.45 -6.37 -10.81
CA CYS A 86 6.67 -5.05 -11.43
C CYS A 86 6.20 -3.87 -10.56
N GLY A 87 5.57 -4.12 -9.40
CA GLY A 87 5.06 -3.08 -8.49
C GLY A 87 3.82 -2.33 -8.98
N GLY A 88 3.16 -2.81 -10.05
CA GLY A 88 2.02 -2.13 -10.66
C GLY A 88 0.67 -2.50 -10.05
N VAL A 89 0.59 -3.60 -9.33
CA VAL A 89 -0.60 -4.05 -8.60
C VAL A 89 -0.22 -4.25 -7.15
N TYR A 90 -0.99 -3.67 -6.26
CA TYR A 90 -0.98 -3.92 -4.85
C TYR A 90 -2.21 -4.76 -4.49
N ALA A 91 -1.99 -5.93 -3.93
CA ALA A 91 -3.05 -6.84 -3.48
C ALA A 91 -3.12 -6.86 -1.96
N ARG A 92 -4.32 -6.86 -1.41
CA ARG A 92 -4.58 -7.00 0.01
C ARG A 92 -5.78 -7.91 0.25
N LEU A 93 -5.58 -8.97 1.04
CA LEU A 93 -6.64 -9.79 1.62
C LEU A 93 -6.78 -9.40 3.09
N ASP A 94 -7.95 -8.91 3.47
CA ASP A 94 -8.33 -8.70 4.86
C ASP A 94 -9.22 -9.89 5.30
N VAL A 95 -8.78 -10.65 6.30
CA VAL A 95 -9.63 -11.61 7.02
C VAL A 95 -10.14 -10.87 8.25
N LEU A 96 -11.42 -10.53 8.23
CA LEU A 96 -12.08 -9.73 9.27
C LEU A 96 -12.35 -10.59 10.53
N SER A 97 -12.74 -9.96 11.63
CA SER A 97 -13.01 -10.68 12.90
C SER A 97 -14.01 -11.82 12.74
N GLU A 98 -15.08 -11.62 11.96
CA GLU A 98 -16.06 -12.66 11.67
C GLU A 98 -15.54 -13.80 10.78
N GLY A 99 -14.40 -13.59 10.13
CA GLY A 99 -13.68 -14.58 9.32
C GLY A 99 -12.69 -15.41 10.13
N LEU A 100 -12.48 -15.09 11.40
CA LEU A 100 -11.51 -15.72 12.30
C LEU A 100 -12.23 -16.44 13.45
N ASP A 101 -11.76 -17.64 13.77
CA ASP A 101 -12.22 -18.45 14.91
C ASP A 101 -11.00 -18.92 15.69
N GLY A 102 -10.75 -18.32 16.85
CA GLY A 102 -9.58 -18.62 17.69
C GLY A 102 -9.30 -17.58 18.75
N ALA A 103 -8.02 -17.42 19.10
CA ALA A 103 -7.57 -16.39 20.01
C ALA A 103 -7.80 -15.00 19.43
N GLU A 104 -7.87 -14.00 20.31
CA GLU A 104 -7.88 -12.59 19.88
C GLU A 104 -6.73 -12.30 18.91
N THR A 105 -7.03 -11.53 17.88
CA THR A 105 -6.01 -11.07 16.95
C THR A 105 -5.14 -10.07 17.67
N GLY A 106 -3.84 -10.38 17.80
CA GLY A 106 -2.87 -9.45 18.36
C GLY A 106 -2.40 -8.42 17.34
N HIS A 107 -1.38 -7.67 17.74
CA HIS A 107 -0.78 -6.61 16.94
C HIS A 107 0.64 -6.99 16.53
N GLY A 108 0.97 -6.78 15.27
CA GLY A 108 2.31 -7.01 14.75
C GLY A 108 2.35 -7.19 13.24
N THR A 109 3.57 -7.22 12.71
CA THR A 109 3.78 -7.36 11.26
C THR A 109 4.95 -8.30 11.00
N THR A 110 4.77 -9.21 10.05
CA THR A 110 5.83 -10.07 9.51
C THR A 110 5.75 -10.11 7.98
N ASN A 111 6.82 -10.52 7.33
CA ASN A 111 6.82 -10.80 5.90
C ASN A 111 7.38 -12.20 5.68
N VAL A 112 6.67 -13.00 4.92
CA VAL A 112 6.95 -14.42 4.71
C VAL A 112 6.91 -14.74 3.24
N ASP A 113 7.60 -15.76 2.80
CA ASP A 113 7.48 -16.28 1.43
C ASP A 113 6.24 -17.18 1.30
N VAL A 114 5.56 -17.15 0.16
CA VAL A 114 4.52 -18.13 -0.17
C VAL A 114 5.07 -19.06 -1.24
N ASN A 115 5.80 -20.05 -0.77
CA ASN A 115 6.49 -20.98 -1.63
C ASN A 115 5.57 -22.06 -2.22
N ASN A 116 6.12 -22.93 -3.07
CA ASN A 116 5.32 -23.94 -3.77
C ASN A 116 4.61 -24.91 -2.82
N PRO A 117 5.21 -25.46 -1.74
CA PRO A 117 4.52 -26.32 -0.79
C PRO A 117 3.25 -25.69 -0.19
N LEU A 118 3.32 -24.42 0.24
CA LEU A 118 2.16 -23.70 0.75
C LEU A 118 1.10 -23.49 -0.33
N ARG A 119 1.53 -23.08 -1.54
CA ARG A 119 0.61 -22.93 -2.69
C ARG A 119 -0.10 -24.21 -3.05
N GLU A 120 0.60 -25.34 -3.02
CA GLU A 120 0.02 -26.67 -3.27
C GLU A 120 -0.99 -27.05 -2.18
N ALA A 121 -0.63 -26.91 -0.90
CA ALA A 121 -1.54 -27.19 0.21
C ALA A 121 -2.83 -26.37 0.10
N LEU A 122 -2.72 -25.05 -0.11
CA LEU A 122 -3.88 -24.16 -0.28
C LEU A 122 -4.71 -24.50 -1.54
N SER A 123 -4.09 -24.98 -2.62
CA SER A 123 -4.78 -25.28 -3.87
C SER A 123 -5.63 -26.53 -3.79
N ARG A 124 -5.26 -27.50 -2.93
CA ARG A 124 -5.96 -28.77 -2.71
C ARG A 124 -7.19 -28.62 -1.83
N MET A 125 -7.29 -27.52 -1.08
CA MET A 125 -8.39 -27.30 -0.14
C MET A 125 -9.75 -27.28 -0.85
N THR A 126 -10.67 -28.05 -0.33
CA THR A 126 -12.04 -28.21 -0.84
C THR A 126 -13.06 -28.07 0.28
N GLY A 127 -14.25 -27.59 -0.04
CA GLY A 127 -15.37 -27.54 0.89
C GLY A 127 -15.01 -26.87 2.23
N ASP A 128 -15.27 -27.61 3.31
CA ASP A 128 -15.07 -27.17 4.69
C ASP A 128 -13.79 -27.76 5.31
N ASP A 129 -12.81 -28.17 4.48
CA ASP A 129 -11.52 -28.62 4.99
C ASP A 129 -10.93 -27.58 5.95
N PRO A 130 -10.53 -27.94 7.18
CA PRO A 130 -10.10 -26.97 8.17
C PRO A 130 -8.81 -26.26 7.73
N LEU A 131 -8.74 -24.96 7.95
CA LEU A 131 -7.56 -24.14 7.76
C LEU A 131 -7.20 -23.46 9.06
N HIS A 132 -6.11 -23.89 9.68
CA HIS A 132 -5.57 -23.25 10.88
C HIS A 132 -4.39 -22.37 10.51
N LEU A 133 -4.42 -21.12 11.01
CA LEU A 133 -3.34 -20.15 10.85
C LEU A 133 -2.67 -19.89 12.20
N ARG A 134 -1.35 -19.86 12.22
CA ARG A 134 -0.56 -19.33 13.32
C ARG A 134 0.41 -18.31 12.76
N VAL A 135 0.25 -17.06 13.19
CA VAL A 135 1.03 -15.92 12.72
C VAL A 135 1.84 -15.37 13.88
N GLY A 136 3.13 -15.23 13.68
CA GLY A 136 4.06 -14.62 14.62
C GLY A 136 5.07 -13.73 13.89
N PRO A 137 5.95 -13.05 14.62
CA PRO A 137 6.88 -12.09 14.02
C PRO A 137 7.93 -12.73 13.11
N GLU A 138 8.19 -14.02 13.23
CA GLU A 138 9.25 -14.71 12.48
C GLU A 138 8.71 -15.79 11.52
N GLU A 139 7.40 -16.09 11.57
CA GLU A 139 6.83 -17.16 10.74
C GLU A 139 5.32 -17.05 10.56
N LEU A 140 4.85 -17.65 9.48
CA LEU A 140 3.48 -18.01 9.22
C LEU A 140 3.40 -19.54 9.12
N ALA A 141 2.67 -20.20 10.01
CA ALA A 141 2.35 -21.59 9.88
C ALA A 141 0.90 -21.75 9.40
N VAL A 142 0.71 -22.51 8.35
CA VAL A 142 -0.58 -22.83 7.74
C VAL A 142 -0.76 -24.33 7.85
N THR A 143 -1.78 -24.77 8.58
CA THR A 143 -2.08 -26.19 8.77
C THR A 143 -3.38 -26.54 8.05
N THR A 144 -3.29 -27.53 7.17
CA THR A 144 -4.40 -28.15 6.44
C THR A 144 -4.49 -29.63 6.80
N LEU A 145 -5.40 -30.39 6.19
CA LEU A 145 -5.44 -31.85 6.34
C LEU A 145 -4.17 -32.55 5.85
N ASP A 146 -3.40 -31.93 4.96
CA ASP A 146 -2.10 -32.45 4.48
C ASP A 146 -0.98 -32.21 5.50
N GLY A 147 -1.23 -31.51 6.60
CA GLY A 147 -0.27 -31.16 7.64
C GLY A 147 0.15 -29.69 7.63
N PRO A 148 1.09 -29.32 8.50
CA PRO A 148 1.57 -27.94 8.62
C PRO A 148 2.61 -27.61 7.55
N VAL A 149 2.48 -26.41 6.97
CA VAL A 149 3.51 -25.76 6.16
C VAL A 149 3.92 -24.48 6.89
N VAL A 150 5.23 -24.31 7.11
CA VAL A 150 5.77 -23.15 7.84
C VAL A 150 6.62 -22.31 6.90
N GLU A 151 6.24 -21.07 6.74
CA GLU A 151 6.98 -20.06 6.00
C GLU A 151 7.73 -19.15 6.97
N LYS A 152 9.01 -18.97 6.72
CA LYS A 152 9.86 -18.13 7.56
C LYS A 152 9.91 -16.70 7.05
N LYS A 153 10.19 -15.79 7.97
CA LYS A 153 10.41 -14.37 7.66
C LYS A 153 11.55 -14.19 6.66
N VAL A 154 11.34 -13.30 5.72
CA VAL A 154 12.31 -12.94 4.67
C VAL A 154 12.53 -11.42 4.66
N PRO A 155 13.66 -10.92 4.11
CA PRO A 155 13.90 -9.48 4.00
C PRO A 155 12.87 -8.80 3.09
N LEU A 156 12.27 -7.69 3.54
CA LEU A 156 11.33 -6.92 2.75
C LEU A 156 12.06 -6.13 1.64
N PRO A 157 11.65 -6.24 0.36
CA PRO A 157 12.29 -5.48 -0.72
C PRO A 157 12.07 -3.97 -0.58
N ASP A 158 13.11 -3.15 -0.72
CA ASP A 158 13.05 -1.68 -0.62
C ASP A 158 12.00 -1.04 -1.55
N ARG A 159 11.77 -1.65 -2.74
CA ARG A 159 10.76 -1.18 -3.68
C ARG A 159 9.33 -1.29 -3.14
N TRP A 160 9.06 -2.27 -2.24
CA TRP A 160 7.75 -2.46 -1.65
C TRP A 160 7.41 -1.34 -0.68
N LEU A 161 8.38 -0.85 0.09
CA LEU A 161 8.18 0.28 0.99
C LEU A 161 7.72 1.53 0.25
N ARG A 162 8.41 1.85 -0.85
CA ARG A 162 7.96 2.94 -1.71
C ARG A 162 6.59 2.66 -2.32
N GLY A 163 6.34 1.40 -2.70
CA GLY A 163 5.05 0.96 -3.21
C GLY A 163 3.93 1.16 -2.20
N PHE A 164 4.14 0.75 -0.94
CA PHE A 164 3.17 0.93 0.15
C PHE A 164 2.87 2.40 0.40
N ALA A 165 3.89 3.25 0.49
CA ALA A 165 3.72 4.68 0.70
C ALA A 165 2.94 5.36 -0.45
N GLU A 166 3.30 5.06 -1.69
CA GLU A 166 2.62 5.62 -2.87
C GLU A 166 1.18 5.08 -3.02
N ALA A 167 0.95 3.79 -2.76
CA ALA A 167 -0.40 3.21 -2.78
C ALA A 167 -1.28 3.83 -1.68
N GLN A 168 -0.73 4.07 -0.48
CA GLN A 168 -1.41 4.76 0.61
C GLN A 168 -1.84 6.16 0.22
N VAL A 169 -0.91 6.97 -0.33
CA VAL A 169 -1.19 8.36 -0.75
C VAL A 169 -2.25 8.39 -1.85
N ALA A 170 -2.13 7.50 -2.84
CA ALA A 170 -3.12 7.40 -3.90
C ALA A 170 -4.50 7.03 -3.33
N SER A 171 -4.54 6.01 -2.48
CA SER A 171 -5.78 5.45 -1.92
C SER A 171 -6.49 6.40 -0.96
N ALA A 172 -5.76 7.26 -0.24
CA ALA A 172 -6.33 8.25 0.69
C ALA A 172 -7.18 9.34 -0.02
N GLY A 173 -7.05 9.44 -1.35
CA GLY A 173 -7.87 10.33 -2.18
C GLY A 173 -8.97 9.61 -2.97
N PHE A 174 -9.29 8.35 -2.63
CA PHE A 174 -10.31 7.58 -3.34
C PHE A 174 -11.68 7.70 -2.68
N ASP A 175 -12.69 7.85 -3.53
CA ASP A 175 -14.09 7.69 -3.16
C ASP A 175 -14.64 6.36 -3.68
N LEU A 176 -15.68 5.82 -3.03
CA LEU A 176 -16.47 4.72 -3.58
C LEU A 176 -17.22 5.22 -4.81
N ARG A 177 -16.92 4.65 -5.98
CA ARG A 177 -17.45 5.07 -7.28
C ARG A 177 -18.55 4.16 -7.78
N ALA A 178 -18.51 2.89 -7.42
CA ALA A 178 -19.53 1.91 -7.78
C ALA A 178 -19.53 0.74 -6.80
N GLU A 179 -20.73 0.17 -6.62
CA GLU A 179 -20.93 -1.11 -5.96
C GLU A 179 -21.83 -2.00 -6.82
N LEU A 180 -21.36 -3.21 -7.12
CA LEU A 180 -22.05 -4.19 -7.97
C LEU A 180 -22.43 -5.40 -7.15
N SER A 181 -23.59 -5.98 -7.44
CA SER A 181 -23.96 -7.29 -6.91
C SER A 181 -23.00 -8.39 -7.39
N ALA A 182 -22.95 -9.53 -6.68
CA ALA A 182 -22.16 -10.69 -7.09
C ALA A 182 -22.35 -11.07 -8.55
N ALA A 183 -23.60 -11.14 -9.02
CA ALA A 183 -23.93 -11.52 -10.42
C ALA A 183 -23.41 -10.49 -11.42
N ASP A 184 -23.54 -9.20 -11.11
CA ASP A 184 -23.08 -8.11 -11.98
C ASP A 184 -21.54 -8.04 -11.99
N ALA A 185 -20.89 -8.29 -10.85
CA ALA A 185 -19.43 -8.40 -10.72
C ALA A 185 -18.87 -9.51 -11.60
N VAL A 186 -19.49 -10.71 -11.54
CA VAL A 186 -19.09 -11.86 -12.38
C VAL A 186 -19.21 -11.51 -13.87
N ARG A 187 -20.34 -10.92 -14.27
CA ARG A 187 -20.55 -10.52 -15.67
C ARG A 187 -19.53 -9.50 -16.13
N PHE A 188 -19.31 -8.46 -15.32
CA PHE A 188 -18.36 -7.41 -15.64
C PHE A 188 -16.93 -7.95 -15.77
N LEU A 189 -16.40 -8.63 -14.74
CA LEU A 189 -15.03 -9.12 -14.75
C LEU A 189 -14.77 -10.16 -15.85
N ARG A 190 -15.78 -10.97 -16.22
CA ARG A 190 -15.69 -11.89 -17.36
C ARG A 190 -15.74 -11.20 -18.72
N SER A 191 -16.38 -10.02 -18.81
CA SER A 191 -16.46 -9.23 -20.04
C SER A 191 -15.19 -8.45 -20.36
N LEU A 192 -14.30 -8.30 -19.38
CA LEU A 192 -13.04 -7.58 -19.58
C LEU A 192 -12.17 -8.29 -20.62
N PRO A 193 -11.51 -7.52 -21.51
CA PRO A 193 -10.66 -8.11 -22.53
C PRO A 193 -9.53 -8.88 -21.88
N LYS A 194 -9.41 -10.16 -22.21
CA LYS A 194 -8.27 -10.99 -21.85
C LYS A 194 -7.10 -10.52 -22.72
N SER A 195 -6.09 -9.94 -22.14
CA SER A 195 -4.92 -9.50 -22.90
C SER A 195 -4.20 -10.70 -23.48
N ALA A 196 -4.28 -10.85 -24.77
CA ALA A 196 -3.29 -11.63 -25.50
C ALA A 196 -2.06 -10.71 -25.65
N SER A 197 -0.97 -11.05 -24.94
CA SER A 197 0.36 -10.44 -25.07
C SER A 197 0.45 -8.90 -25.00
N GLY A 198 0.85 -8.41 -23.91
CA GLY A 198 1.75 -7.36 -23.44
C GLY A 198 2.07 -6.12 -24.27
N THR A 199 1.31 -5.72 -25.26
CA THR A 199 1.61 -4.52 -26.03
C THR A 199 0.43 -3.57 -26.11
N GLY A 200 0.51 -2.49 -25.29
CA GLY A 200 0.08 -1.20 -25.79
C GLY A 200 -1.41 -0.90 -25.89
N ARG A 201 -2.30 -1.48 -25.05
CA ARG A 201 -3.61 -0.84 -24.89
C ARG A 201 -3.47 0.29 -23.88
N GLY A 202 -3.76 1.52 -24.31
CA GLY A 202 -3.85 2.69 -23.45
C GLY A 202 -4.80 2.45 -22.27
N PRO A 203 -4.87 3.35 -21.30
CA PRO A 203 -5.75 3.23 -20.15
C PRO A 203 -7.22 3.11 -20.64
N MET A 204 -7.96 2.24 -19.97
CA MET A 204 -9.40 2.09 -20.12
C MET A 204 -10.08 2.80 -18.96
N TRP A 205 -11.31 3.21 -19.14
CA TRP A 205 -12.17 3.70 -18.08
C TRP A 205 -13.42 2.85 -17.97
N VAL A 206 -14.05 2.87 -16.83
CA VAL A 206 -15.35 2.26 -16.59
C VAL A 206 -16.30 3.30 -16.03
N VAL A 207 -17.51 3.33 -16.56
CA VAL A 207 -18.56 4.26 -16.15
C VAL A 207 -19.62 3.48 -15.38
N PRO A 208 -19.93 3.86 -14.13
CA PRO A 208 -21.10 3.34 -13.44
C PRO A 208 -22.38 3.62 -14.25
N ALA A 209 -23.14 2.58 -14.56
CA ALA A 209 -24.36 2.66 -15.35
C ALA A 209 -25.46 1.82 -14.70
N GLY A 210 -26.17 2.40 -13.74
CA GLY A 210 -27.12 1.68 -12.91
C GLY A 210 -26.43 0.58 -12.10
N ARG A 211 -26.79 -0.68 -12.36
CA ARG A 211 -26.25 -1.86 -11.66
C ARG A 211 -25.04 -2.49 -12.34
N THR A 212 -24.42 -1.84 -13.30
CA THR A 212 -23.31 -2.39 -14.08
C THR A 212 -22.23 -1.34 -14.32
N LEU A 213 -21.07 -1.80 -14.78
CA LEU A 213 -19.95 -0.96 -15.23
C LEU A 213 -19.81 -1.09 -16.74
N ARG A 214 -19.73 0.04 -17.42
CA ARG A 214 -19.56 0.10 -18.87
C ARG A 214 -18.15 0.53 -19.24
N PRO A 215 -17.35 -0.34 -19.89
CA PRO A 215 -16.03 0.04 -20.36
C PRO A 215 -16.09 1.14 -21.43
N THR A 216 -15.13 2.06 -21.39
CA THR A 216 -14.92 3.11 -22.38
C THR A 216 -13.43 3.37 -22.59
N THR A 217 -13.04 3.79 -23.77
CA THR A 217 -11.65 4.15 -24.11
C THR A 217 -11.36 5.64 -23.87
N ARG A 218 -12.38 6.41 -23.47
CA ARG A 218 -12.24 7.86 -23.21
C ARG A 218 -12.63 8.17 -21.77
N PRO A 219 -11.91 9.06 -21.10
CA PRO A 219 -12.34 9.59 -19.81
C PRO A 219 -13.62 10.41 -20.02
N VAL A 220 -14.64 10.11 -19.22
CA VAL A 220 -15.88 10.87 -19.15
C VAL A 220 -16.20 11.17 -17.70
N PRO A 221 -17.00 12.21 -17.40
CA PRO A 221 -17.37 12.50 -16.02
C PRO A 221 -17.94 11.27 -15.31
N GLY A 222 -17.50 11.03 -14.07
CA GLY A 222 -17.90 9.89 -13.26
C GLY A 222 -17.21 8.56 -13.58
N ALA A 223 -16.37 8.50 -14.62
CA ALA A 223 -15.62 7.30 -14.94
C ALA A 223 -14.48 7.04 -13.94
N VAL A 224 -14.16 5.77 -13.74
CA VAL A 224 -12.98 5.30 -12.99
C VAL A 224 -11.96 4.77 -13.98
N CYS A 225 -10.70 5.14 -13.79
CA CYS A 225 -9.61 4.62 -14.62
C CYS A 225 -9.38 3.13 -14.30
N LEU A 226 -9.29 2.30 -15.35
CA LEU A 226 -8.88 0.90 -15.29
C LEU A 226 -7.60 0.74 -16.12
N PRO A 227 -6.44 0.97 -15.52
CA PRO A 227 -5.17 0.92 -16.22
C PRO A 227 -4.70 -0.54 -16.38
N GLY A 228 -5.11 -1.19 -17.44
CA GLY A 228 -4.80 -2.60 -17.75
C GLY A 228 -5.79 -3.58 -17.10
N PRO A 229 -6.87 -3.98 -17.82
CA PRO A 229 -7.91 -4.87 -17.28
C PRO A 229 -7.41 -6.27 -16.94
N ASP A 230 -6.34 -6.75 -17.55
CA ASP A 230 -5.64 -8.00 -17.23
C ASP A 230 -5.04 -8.03 -15.81
N ARG A 231 -4.82 -6.87 -15.22
CA ARG A 231 -4.31 -6.74 -13.85
C ARG A 231 -5.35 -7.16 -12.79
N LEU A 232 -6.63 -7.27 -13.16
CA LEU A 232 -7.70 -7.75 -12.29
C LEU A 232 -7.87 -9.27 -12.31
N ILE A 233 -7.06 -10.02 -13.07
CA ILE A 233 -7.25 -11.47 -13.26
C ILE A 233 -7.21 -12.26 -11.94
N ALA A 234 -6.43 -11.80 -10.95
CA ALA A 234 -6.33 -12.47 -9.65
C ALA A 234 -7.67 -12.50 -8.89
N LEU A 235 -8.58 -11.54 -9.12
CA LEU A 235 -9.92 -11.53 -8.52
C LEU A 235 -10.75 -12.74 -8.95
N GLN A 236 -10.46 -13.35 -10.10
CA GLN A 236 -11.21 -14.51 -10.59
C GLN A 236 -11.12 -15.73 -9.67
N ARG A 237 -10.06 -15.82 -8.84
CA ARG A 237 -9.94 -16.92 -7.86
C ARG A 237 -11.06 -16.95 -6.83
N VAL A 238 -11.54 -15.79 -6.43
CA VAL A 238 -12.56 -15.63 -5.38
C VAL A 238 -13.93 -15.27 -5.94
N LEU A 239 -14.04 -15.00 -7.22
CA LEU A 239 -15.22 -14.42 -7.86
C LEU A 239 -16.51 -15.24 -7.66
N ARG A 240 -16.40 -16.57 -7.58
CA ARG A 240 -17.57 -17.44 -7.34
C ARG A 240 -18.15 -17.30 -5.92
N HIS A 241 -17.36 -16.76 -4.99
CA HIS A 241 -17.73 -16.54 -3.60
C HIS A 241 -18.02 -15.07 -3.30
N ALA A 242 -17.92 -14.21 -4.33
CA ALA A 242 -18.16 -12.78 -4.17
C ALA A 242 -19.59 -12.51 -3.71
N THR A 243 -19.74 -11.58 -2.78
CA THR A 243 -21.03 -11.01 -2.38
C THR A 243 -21.25 -9.65 -3.03
N ALA A 244 -20.18 -8.88 -3.24
CA ALA A 244 -20.19 -7.61 -3.97
C ALA A 244 -18.83 -7.34 -4.63
N LEU A 245 -18.81 -6.40 -5.58
CA LEU A 245 -17.60 -5.75 -6.10
C LEU A 245 -17.73 -4.25 -5.88
N ARG A 246 -16.79 -3.67 -5.14
CA ARG A 246 -16.67 -2.23 -4.92
C ARG A 246 -15.52 -1.67 -5.73
N VAL A 247 -15.73 -0.50 -6.32
CA VAL A 247 -14.74 0.18 -7.15
C VAL A 247 -14.47 1.56 -6.59
N TYR A 248 -13.21 1.84 -6.32
CA TYR A 248 -12.75 3.10 -5.73
C TYR A 248 -11.79 3.82 -6.67
N GLY A 249 -11.83 5.13 -6.64
CA GLY A 249 -10.91 5.97 -7.40
C GLY A 249 -11.17 7.45 -7.17
N PRO A 250 -10.26 8.33 -7.60
CA PRO A 250 -10.48 9.76 -7.54
C PRO A 250 -11.54 10.20 -8.56
N VAL A 251 -11.98 11.45 -8.45
CA VAL A 251 -12.79 12.09 -9.49
C VAL A 251 -11.96 12.16 -10.79
N ALA A 252 -12.53 11.68 -11.90
CA ALA A 252 -11.84 11.68 -13.19
C ALA A 252 -11.65 13.12 -13.70
N ASP A 253 -10.40 13.49 -13.95
CA ASP A 253 -9.98 14.77 -14.55
C ASP A 253 -9.47 14.63 -16.00
N GLY A 254 -9.68 13.46 -16.60
CA GLY A 254 -9.20 13.11 -17.93
C GLY A 254 -7.83 12.44 -17.98
N ALA A 255 -7.08 12.44 -16.90
CA ALA A 255 -5.80 11.73 -16.79
C ALA A 255 -6.00 10.28 -16.34
N ALA A 256 -5.00 9.42 -16.63
CA ALA A 256 -4.94 8.10 -16.03
C ALA A 256 -4.59 8.23 -14.54
N THR A 257 -5.39 7.56 -13.69
CA THR A 257 -5.26 7.58 -12.23
C THR A 257 -5.16 6.17 -11.69
N ALA A 258 -4.65 6.03 -10.47
CA ALA A 258 -4.78 4.78 -9.72
C ALA A 258 -6.25 4.51 -9.40
N SER A 259 -6.60 3.23 -9.19
CA SER A 259 -7.93 2.80 -8.77
C SER A 259 -7.84 1.53 -7.93
N ALA A 260 -8.84 1.28 -7.07
CA ALA A 260 -8.92 0.07 -6.27
C ALA A 260 -10.21 -0.72 -6.57
N TRP A 261 -10.09 -2.03 -6.54
CA TRP A 261 -11.11 -3.00 -6.92
C TRP A 261 -11.22 -4.04 -5.81
N GLU A 262 -12.31 -4.01 -5.07
CA GLU A 262 -12.52 -4.85 -3.89
C GLU A 262 -13.64 -5.85 -4.13
N VAL A 263 -13.34 -7.12 -3.98
CA VAL A 263 -14.34 -8.19 -3.90
C VAL A 263 -14.63 -8.44 -2.42
N THR A 264 -15.89 -8.20 -2.04
CA THR A 264 -16.39 -8.55 -0.71
C THR A 264 -16.75 -10.04 -0.68
N LEU A 265 -16.36 -10.72 0.38
CA LEU A 265 -16.48 -12.16 0.60
C LEU A 265 -17.05 -12.42 2.01
N PRO A 266 -17.60 -13.59 2.31
CA PRO A 266 -17.96 -13.96 3.69
C PRO A 266 -16.77 -13.85 4.64
N GLY A 267 -16.82 -12.91 5.59
CA GLY A 267 -15.76 -12.64 6.57
C GLY A 267 -14.44 -12.10 6.01
N MET A 268 -14.41 -11.67 4.75
CA MET A 268 -13.15 -11.26 4.10
C MET A 268 -13.37 -10.20 3.02
N ARG A 269 -12.27 -9.51 2.64
CA ARG A 269 -12.22 -8.60 1.49
C ARG A 269 -10.91 -8.82 0.73
N LEU A 270 -10.99 -8.95 -0.60
CA LEU A 270 -9.81 -8.96 -1.47
C LEU A 270 -9.78 -7.71 -2.32
N THR A 271 -8.81 -6.84 -2.09
CA THR A 271 -8.65 -5.56 -2.78
C THR A 271 -7.42 -5.59 -3.69
N LEU A 272 -7.57 -5.18 -4.94
CA LEU A 272 -6.47 -4.89 -5.85
C LEU A 272 -6.42 -3.40 -6.14
N THR A 273 -5.31 -2.74 -5.81
CA THR A 273 -5.05 -1.35 -6.18
C THR A 273 -4.09 -1.32 -7.35
N LEU A 274 -4.47 -0.60 -8.41
CA LEU A 274 -3.74 -0.52 -9.66
C LEU A 274 -3.00 0.81 -9.76
N SER A 275 -1.72 0.79 -10.12
CA SER A 275 -0.97 2.02 -10.43
C SER A 275 -1.53 2.69 -11.69
N PRO A 276 -1.40 4.02 -11.85
CA PRO A 276 -2.02 4.77 -12.94
C PRO A 276 -1.65 4.30 -14.35
N ASP A 277 -0.50 3.67 -14.48
CA ASP A 277 0.06 3.25 -15.76
C ASP A 277 0.40 1.75 -15.73
N ALA A 278 -0.10 1.01 -16.69
CA ALA A 278 0.14 -0.43 -16.80
C ALA A 278 1.62 -0.78 -17.05
N SER A 279 2.43 0.17 -17.51
CA SER A 279 3.87 0.01 -17.77
C SER A 279 4.76 0.45 -16.60
N ARG A 280 4.18 0.86 -15.45
CA ARG A 280 4.91 1.37 -14.28
C ARG A 280 4.30 0.91 -12.97
N GLY A 281 5.17 0.76 -11.97
CA GLY A 281 4.75 0.46 -10.60
C GLY A 281 4.55 1.71 -9.75
N PHE A 282 3.92 1.53 -8.61
CA PHE A 282 3.72 2.57 -7.60
C PHE A 282 5.02 3.25 -7.17
N SER A 283 6.12 2.52 -7.03
CA SER A 283 7.42 3.07 -6.61
C SER A 283 8.01 4.15 -7.55
N GLY A 284 7.39 4.39 -8.70
CA GLY A 284 7.81 5.41 -9.67
C GLY A 284 6.96 6.69 -9.66
N GLU A 285 5.90 6.75 -8.84
CA GLU A 285 4.93 7.86 -8.90
C GLU A 285 5.48 9.14 -8.24
N GLY A 286 5.70 9.18 -6.96
CA GLY A 286 6.27 10.33 -6.25
C GLY A 286 5.25 11.24 -5.60
N GLY A 287 4.07 10.72 -5.28
CA GLY A 287 3.05 11.42 -4.49
C GLY A 287 3.52 11.73 -3.06
N VAL A 288 4.41 10.90 -2.52
CA VAL A 288 4.99 11.09 -1.17
C VAL A 288 6.06 12.18 -1.09
N LEU A 289 6.60 12.64 -2.21
CA LEU A 289 7.79 13.52 -2.21
C LEU A 289 7.55 14.87 -1.54
N GLU A 290 6.33 15.37 -1.58
CA GLU A 290 5.99 16.64 -0.93
C GLU A 290 6.06 16.55 0.59
N ALA A 291 5.51 15.48 1.17
CA ALA A 291 5.56 15.25 2.61
C ALA A 291 6.98 14.96 3.10
N LEU A 292 7.81 14.29 2.28
CA LEU A 292 9.21 14.03 2.61
C LEU A 292 10.12 15.27 2.52
N ALA A 293 9.70 16.29 1.77
CA ALA A 293 10.51 17.48 1.52
C ALA A 293 10.47 18.53 2.64
N THR A 294 9.65 18.33 3.68
CA THR A 294 9.43 19.34 4.72
C THR A 294 9.91 18.87 6.09
N GLU A 295 10.68 19.72 6.79
CA GLU A 295 11.08 19.46 8.18
C GLU A 295 9.88 19.48 9.12
N GLU A 296 8.89 20.34 8.87
CA GLU A 296 7.66 20.41 9.63
C GLU A 296 6.92 19.06 9.64
N ALA A 297 6.77 18.41 8.47
CA ALA A 297 6.19 17.08 8.40
C ALA A 297 7.04 16.01 9.10
N ALA A 298 8.35 16.22 9.27
CA ALA A 298 9.20 15.33 10.03
C ALA A 298 8.92 15.45 11.53
N GLN A 299 8.88 16.66 12.05
CA GLN A 299 8.56 16.94 13.45
C GLN A 299 7.15 16.47 13.83
N ASP A 300 6.18 16.74 12.95
CA ASP A 300 4.80 16.27 13.11
C ASP A 300 4.73 14.73 13.11
N ALA A 301 5.50 14.08 12.26
CA ALA A 301 5.54 12.62 12.21
C ALA A 301 6.14 12.01 13.49
N GLU A 302 7.15 12.64 14.08
CA GLU A 302 7.70 12.23 15.37
C GLU A 302 6.64 12.36 16.47
N LEU A 303 5.96 13.51 16.57
CA LEU A 303 4.88 13.74 17.53
C LEU A 303 3.75 12.74 17.35
N VAL A 304 3.23 12.62 16.12
CA VAL A 304 2.14 11.70 15.77
C VAL A 304 2.55 10.25 16.06
N SER A 305 3.81 9.88 15.83
CA SER A 305 4.28 8.50 16.08
C SER A 305 4.25 8.08 17.54
N VAL A 306 4.37 9.03 18.45
CA VAL A 306 4.26 8.78 19.91
C VAL A 306 2.80 8.59 20.33
N LEU A 307 1.87 9.25 19.63
CA LEU A 307 0.44 9.18 19.91
C LEU A 307 -0.24 7.99 19.22
N LEU A 308 0.40 7.40 18.20
CA LEU A 308 -0.15 6.24 17.49
C LEU A 308 -0.21 5.03 18.43
N ALA A 309 -1.43 4.68 18.82
CA ALA A 309 -1.72 3.36 19.36
C ALA A 309 -1.88 2.33 18.23
N TRP A 310 -1.82 1.03 18.56
CA TRP A 310 -2.14 -0.04 17.62
C TRP A 310 -3.65 -0.11 17.41
N GLU A 311 -4.19 0.85 16.67
CA GLU A 311 -5.60 0.90 16.35
C GLU A 311 -5.86 0.35 14.94
N PRO A 312 -6.91 -0.46 14.76
CA PRO A 312 -7.31 -0.95 13.44
C PRO A 312 -7.76 0.18 12.52
N ARG A 313 -8.21 1.31 13.11
CA ARG A 313 -8.61 2.55 12.41
C ARG A 313 -8.07 3.75 13.16
N ILE A 314 -7.32 4.58 12.47
CA ILE A 314 -6.79 5.84 12.99
C ILE A 314 -7.74 6.95 12.55
N ASP A 315 -8.40 7.61 13.49
CA ASP A 315 -9.20 8.80 13.22
C ASP A 315 -8.31 10.03 13.10
N LEU A 316 -8.41 10.74 11.97
CA LEU A 316 -7.58 11.93 11.71
C LEU A 316 -7.96 13.12 12.58
N ALA A 317 -9.24 13.26 12.94
CA ALA A 317 -9.71 14.39 13.74
C ALA A 317 -9.27 14.19 15.20
N ASP A 318 -9.49 13.00 15.76
CA ASP A 318 -9.09 12.67 17.12
C ASP A 318 -7.58 12.77 17.29
N LEU A 319 -6.81 12.23 16.32
CA LEU A 319 -5.35 12.32 16.34
C LEU A 319 -4.87 13.77 16.20
N GLY A 320 -5.58 14.60 15.41
CA GLY A 320 -5.31 16.02 15.26
C GLY A 320 -5.53 16.79 16.55
N GLU A 321 -6.61 16.50 17.27
CA GLU A 321 -6.91 17.10 18.59
C GLU A 321 -5.84 16.71 19.61
N GLN A 322 -5.47 15.44 19.71
CA GLN A 322 -4.43 14.95 20.61
C GLN A 322 -3.05 15.55 20.32
N ALA A 323 -2.72 15.73 19.03
CA ALA A 323 -1.44 16.28 18.61
C ALA A 323 -1.40 17.82 18.62
N GLY A 324 -2.57 18.50 18.75
CA GLY A 324 -2.69 19.94 18.54
C GLY A 324 -2.39 20.37 17.10
N LEU A 325 -2.68 19.51 16.13
CA LEU A 325 -2.37 19.72 14.71
C LEU A 325 -3.66 19.77 13.85
N PRO A 326 -3.71 20.64 12.84
CA PRO A 326 -4.79 20.57 11.86
C PRO A 326 -4.70 19.28 11.02
N VAL A 327 -5.85 18.79 10.56
CA VAL A 327 -5.99 17.50 9.83
C VAL A 327 -5.03 17.37 8.65
N ASP A 328 -4.74 18.44 7.93
CA ASP A 328 -3.82 18.41 6.79
C ASP A 328 -2.37 18.13 7.21
N ARG A 329 -1.94 18.65 8.38
CA ARG A 329 -0.63 18.34 8.95
C ARG A 329 -0.58 16.91 9.46
N VAL A 330 -1.64 16.43 10.12
CA VAL A 330 -1.76 15.01 10.52
C VAL A 330 -1.65 14.11 9.29
N ARG A 331 -2.33 14.43 8.20
CA ARG A 331 -2.26 13.66 6.96
C ARG A 331 -0.84 13.66 6.35
N ALA A 332 -0.14 14.78 6.38
CA ALA A 332 1.26 14.85 5.94
C ALA A 332 2.19 14.01 6.83
N ALA A 333 1.98 14.05 8.16
CA ALA A 333 2.70 13.22 9.12
C ALA A 333 2.46 11.72 8.88
N LEU A 334 1.20 11.31 8.70
CA LEU A 334 0.86 9.91 8.39
C LEU A 334 1.40 9.47 7.01
N THR A 335 1.45 10.37 6.03
CA THR A 335 2.12 10.10 4.75
C THR A 335 3.60 9.81 4.97
N ARG A 336 4.28 10.58 5.80
CA ARG A 336 5.68 10.36 6.16
C ARG A 336 5.87 9.06 6.94
N LEU A 337 5.03 8.76 7.92
CA LEU A 337 5.02 7.49 8.65
C LEU A 337 4.75 6.29 7.71
N GLY A 338 3.92 6.47 6.70
CA GLY A 338 3.72 5.47 5.64
C GLY A 338 4.99 5.17 4.85
N THR A 339 5.86 6.17 4.60
CA THR A 339 7.17 5.94 3.96
C THR A 339 8.13 5.17 4.85
N ALA A 340 7.96 5.27 6.16
CA ALA A 340 8.67 4.46 7.15
C ALA A 340 7.99 3.11 7.43
N GLY A 341 6.90 2.79 6.72
CA GLY A 341 6.19 1.52 6.87
C GLY A 341 5.38 1.38 8.15
N ARG A 342 5.13 2.49 8.89
CA ARG A 342 4.46 2.47 10.19
C ARG A 342 2.94 2.58 10.12
N VAL A 343 2.40 2.98 8.99
CA VAL A 343 0.97 3.06 8.74
C VAL A 343 0.62 2.60 7.33
N GLY A 344 -0.59 2.12 7.12
CA GLY A 344 -1.21 1.84 5.83
C GLY A 344 -2.56 2.55 5.70
N TYR A 345 -3.24 2.41 4.56
CA TYR A 345 -4.56 2.99 4.34
C TYR A 345 -5.54 1.93 3.84
N ASP A 346 -6.72 1.90 4.45
CA ASP A 346 -7.82 1.02 4.07
C ASP A 346 -8.90 1.80 3.33
N VAL A 347 -9.08 1.52 2.05
CA VAL A 347 -10.06 2.24 1.20
C VAL A 347 -11.51 1.93 1.60
N ALA A 348 -11.78 0.73 2.11
CA ALA A 348 -13.13 0.34 2.50
C ALA A 348 -13.56 0.99 3.82
N ASP A 349 -12.63 1.13 4.74
CA ASP A 349 -12.84 1.80 6.01
C ASP A 349 -12.61 3.32 5.90
N ALA A 350 -12.06 3.79 4.77
CA ALA A 350 -11.64 5.18 4.54
C ALA A 350 -10.73 5.73 5.67
N ALA A 351 -9.87 4.86 6.23
CA ALA A 351 -9.08 5.15 7.41
C ALA A 351 -7.63 4.64 7.27
N TYR A 352 -6.72 5.31 7.97
CA TYR A 352 -5.39 4.78 8.19
C TYR A 352 -5.43 3.68 9.25
N PHE A 353 -4.46 2.77 9.22
CA PHE A 353 -4.26 1.73 10.22
C PHE A 353 -2.78 1.63 10.60
N HIS A 354 -2.50 1.22 11.83
CA HIS A 354 -1.14 1.00 12.27
C HIS A 354 -0.56 -0.29 11.68
N ARG A 355 0.71 -0.23 11.29
CA ARG A 355 1.50 -1.35 10.80
C ARG A 355 2.97 -1.05 11.06
N GLU A 356 3.74 -2.04 11.47
CA GLU A 356 5.20 -1.87 11.63
C GLU A 356 5.95 -2.79 10.66
N LEU A 357 6.27 -2.26 9.49
CA LEU A 357 7.18 -2.97 8.60
C LEU A 357 8.59 -2.96 9.20
N PRO A 358 9.35 -4.05 9.12
CA PRO A 358 10.72 -4.13 9.63
C PRO A 358 11.64 -3.26 8.74
N TYR A 359 11.72 -1.95 9.02
CA TYR A 359 12.41 -1.01 8.16
C TYR A 359 12.97 0.22 8.88
N ASP A 360 14.12 0.70 8.39
CA ASP A 360 14.80 1.90 8.84
C ASP A 360 14.30 3.13 8.05
N ALA A 361 13.70 4.11 8.76
CA ALA A 361 13.12 5.32 8.17
C ALA A 361 14.13 6.15 7.35
N ASP A 362 15.40 6.21 7.77
CA ASP A 362 16.45 6.94 7.06
C ASP A 362 16.77 6.33 5.69
N ARG A 363 16.48 5.06 5.53
CA ARG A 363 16.64 4.35 4.27
C ARG A 363 15.61 4.76 3.23
N ALA A 364 14.36 5.07 3.65
CA ALA A 364 13.28 5.48 2.77
C ALA A 364 13.63 6.76 2.00
N GLU A 365 14.24 7.73 2.66
CA GLU A 365 14.63 8.99 2.06
C GLU A 365 15.75 8.82 1.02
N ARG A 366 16.78 8.00 1.34
CA ARG A 366 17.91 7.72 0.45
C ARG A 366 17.47 7.03 -0.85
N HIS A 367 16.36 6.30 -0.84
CA HIS A 367 15.81 5.61 -2.00
C HIS A 367 14.93 6.48 -2.92
N ASN A 368 14.78 7.79 -2.63
CA ASN A 368 14.07 8.73 -3.48
C ASN A 368 15.03 9.63 -4.27
N PRO A 369 15.48 9.26 -5.49
CA PRO A 369 16.53 9.98 -6.21
C PRO A 369 16.21 11.46 -6.47
N ARG A 370 14.91 11.78 -6.66
CA ARG A 370 14.46 13.18 -6.85
C ARG A 370 14.60 13.99 -5.59
N LEU A 371 14.34 13.40 -4.41
CA LEU A 371 14.50 14.06 -3.12
C LEU A 371 15.97 14.29 -2.80
N VAL A 372 16.81 13.27 -2.98
CA VAL A 372 18.27 13.37 -2.80
C VAL A 372 18.85 14.47 -3.69
N ALA A 373 18.48 14.48 -4.98
CA ALA A 373 18.94 15.51 -5.90
C ALA A 373 18.41 16.93 -5.55
N ALA A 374 17.20 17.04 -5.00
CA ALA A 374 16.67 18.33 -4.54
C ALA A 374 17.42 18.85 -3.32
N ARG A 375 17.72 18.00 -2.34
CA ARG A 375 18.53 18.37 -1.16
C ARG A 375 19.94 18.80 -1.54
N ALA A 376 20.56 18.11 -2.50
CA ALA A 376 21.87 18.53 -3.02
C ALA A 376 21.81 19.95 -3.62
N LEU A 377 20.80 20.27 -4.44
CA LEU A 377 20.60 21.62 -4.98
C LEU A 377 20.40 22.68 -3.91
N VAL A 378 19.70 22.34 -2.81
CA VAL A 378 19.54 23.26 -1.66
C VAL A 378 20.87 23.47 -0.94
N ALA A 379 21.60 22.39 -0.66
CA ALA A 379 22.90 22.44 0.02
C ALA A 379 23.96 23.23 -0.77
N GLU A 380 23.90 23.15 -2.10
CA GLU A 380 24.76 23.91 -3.03
C GLU A 380 24.35 25.40 -3.17
N GLY A 381 23.25 25.82 -2.51
CA GLY A 381 22.73 27.18 -2.67
C GLY A 381 22.23 27.49 -4.08
N ALA A 382 21.86 26.47 -4.84
CA ALA A 382 21.51 26.54 -6.26
C ALA A 382 20.14 27.20 -6.55
N VAL A 383 19.38 27.60 -5.53
CA VAL A 383 18.01 28.12 -5.62
C VAL A 383 18.03 29.63 -5.31
N THR A 384 17.61 30.44 -6.26
CA THR A 384 17.37 31.87 -6.07
C THR A 384 15.88 32.15 -6.16
N LEU A 385 15.31 32.77 -5.12
CA LEU A 385 13.88 33.13 -5.06
C LEU A 385 13.69 34.57 -5.56
N ASP A 386 12.68 34.82 -6.39
CA ASP A 386 12.25 36.14 -6.85
C ASP A 386 10.70 36.16 -6.87
N GLY A 387 10.10 36.51 -5.76
CA GLY A 387 8.64 36.50 -5.60
C GLY A 387 8.02 35.12 -5.90
N GLN A 388 7.10 35.08 -6.87
CA GLN A 388 6.45 33.82 -7.33
C GLN A 388 7.34 33.01 -8.29
N LEU A 389 8.41 33.58 -8.77
CA LEU A 389 9.38 32.93 -9.63
C LEU A 389 10.61 32.50 -8.81
N ALA A 390 11.19 31.39 -9.19
CA ALA A 390 12.49 30.95 -8.67
C ALA A 390 13.36 30.42 -9.81
N THR A 391 14.66 30.64 -9.69
CA THR A 391 15.65 30.10 -10.62
C THR A 391 16.44 29.03 -9.90
N VAL A 392 16.58 27.86 -10.52
CA VAL A 392 17.36 26.72 -9.99
C VAL A 392 18.50 26.41 -10.96
N ALA A 393 19.75 26.58 -10.49
CA ALA A 393 20.94 26.15 -11.23
C ALA A 393 21.11 24.63 -11.05
N SER A 394 21.27 23.88 -12.13
CA SER A 394 21.50 22.42 -12.08
C SER A 394 22.45 22.03 -13.20
N GLY A 395 23.72 21.83 -12.86
CA GLY A 395 24.82 21.73 -13.80
C GLY A 395 24.98 23.07 -14.57
N GLU A 396 25.18 22.99 -15.87
CA GLU A 396 25.31 24.18 -16.73
C GLU A 396 23.97 24.88 -17.07
N ARG A 397 22.84 24.31 -16.65
CA ARG A 397 21.50 24.78 -17.00
C ARG A 397 20.83 25.50 -15.84
N ARG A 398 19.99 26.48 -16.19
CA ARG A 398 19.10 27.17 -15.24
C ARG A 398 17.66 26.86 -15.60
N TYR A 399 16.88 26.49 -14.56
CA TYR A 399 15.48 26.15 -14.71
C TYR A 399 14.62 27.16 -13.95
N GLN A 400 13.51 27.55 -14.57
CA GLN A 400 12.54 28.46 -13.97
C GLN A 400 11.48 27.60 -13.26
N VAL A 401 11.19 27.94 -12.02
CA VAL A 401 10.09 27.36 -11.24
C VAL A 401 9.13 28.49 -10.88
N ARG A 402 7.87 28.36 -11.27
CA ARG A 402 6.82 29.34 -11.00
C ARG A 402 5.79 28.76 -10.06
N GLU A 403 5.36 29.55 -9.09
CA GLU A 403 4.23 29.25 -8.23
C GLU A 403 2.98 29.97 -8.73
N SER A 404 1.85 29.25 -8.76
CA SER A 404 0.55 29.80 -9.10
C SER A 404 -0.52 29.05 -8.33
N GLY A 405 -1.27 29.74 -7.46
CA GLY A 405 -2.32 29.11 -6.65
C GLY A 405 -1.84 27.96 -5.76
N GLY A 406 -0.62 28.07 -5.20
CA GLY A 406 0.00 27.02 -4.38
C GLY A 406 0.62 25.86 -5.16
N ALA A 407 0.42 25.80 -6.47
CA ALA A 407 1.03 24.78 -7.33
C ALA A 407 2.33 25.29 -7.96
N LEU A 408 3.36 24.44 -8.00
CA LEU A 408 4.65 24.73 -8.63
C LEU A 408 4.72 24.14 -10.03
N SER A 409 5.14 24.90 -11.01
CA SER A 409 5.47 24.47 -12.37
C SER A 409 6.97 24.70 -12.65
N CYS A 410 7.54 23.93 -13.59
CA CYS A 410 8.96 23.99 -13.91
C CYS A 410 9.24 23.87 -15.41
N THR A 411 10.28 24.52 -15.91
CA THR A 411 10.71 24.44 -17.31
C THR A 411 11.56 23.20 -17.66
N CYS A 412 11.77 22.25 -16.73
CA CYS A 412 12.58 21.06 -16.97
C CYS A 412 11.83 19.99 -17.78
N GLN A 413 12.59 19.06 -18.37
CA GLN A 413 12.03 17.96 -19.16
C GLN A 413 11.04 17.10 -18.38
N TRP A 414 11.33 16.77 -17.10
CA TRP A 414 10.39 16.03 -16.24
C TRP A 414 9.02 16.71 -16.15
N TRP A 415 9.01 18.04 -16.00
CA TRP A 415 7.78 18.81 -15.94
C TRP A 415 7.06 18.84 -17.29
N ALA A 416 7.81 19.00 -18.39
CA ALA A 416 7.25 18.98 -19.74
C ALA A 416 6.55 17.65 -20.03
N ASP A 417 7.16 16.54 -19.61
CA ASP A 417 6.65 15.19 -19.85
C ASP A 417 5.43 14.84 -18.96
N TYR A 418 5.47 15.23 -17.68
CA TYR A 418 4.51 14.73 -16.70
C TYR A 418 3.60 15.79 -16.09
N ARG A 419 3.91 17.06 -16.21
CA ARG A 419 3.12 18.21 -15.70
C ARG A 419 2.63 18.02 -14.26
N GLY A 420 3.49 17.54 -13.39
CA GLY A 420 3.19 17.27 -11.99
C GLY A 420 2.43 15.98 -11.70
N ARG A 421 1.89 15.29 -12.70
CA ARG A 421 1.11 14.03 -12.52
C ARG A 421 1.88 12.87 -11.90
N ARG A 422 3.20 12.94 -11.91
CA ARG A 422 4.11 11.99 -11.25
C ARG A 422 4.86 12.61 -10.07
N GLY A 423 4.21 13.52 -9.38
CA GLY A 423 4.82 14.32 -8.33
C GLY A 423 5.81 15.37 -8.84
N PRO A 424 6.32 16.21 -7.95
CA PRO A 424 7.22 17.32 -8.30
C PRO A 424 8.55 16.83 -8.86
N CYS A 425 9.17 17.63 -9.73
CA CYS A 425 10.54 17.42 -10.16
C CYS A 425 11.53 17.87 -9.05
N LYS A 426 12.82 17.50 -9.16
CA LYS A 426 13.85 17.91 -8.19
C LYS A 426 13.96 19.43 -8.01
N HIS A 427 13.74 20.22 -9.06
CA HIS A 427 13.82 21.68 -9.01
C HIS A 427 12.64 22.28 -8.24
N ALA A 428 11.41 21.79 -8.48
CA ALA A 428 10.23 22.22 -7.74
C ALA A 428 10.34 21.83 -6.24
N LEU A 429 10.86 20.63 -5.93
CA LEU A 429 11.15 20.22 -4.56
C LEU A 429 12.17 21.13 -3.88
N ALA A 430 13.28 21.45 -4.54
CA ALA A 430 14.31 22.34 -4.01
C ALA A 430 13.76 23.74 -3.70
N VAL A 431 12.97 24.32 -4.62
CA VAL A 431 12.30 25.61 -4.39
C VAL A 431 11.34 25.54 -3.20
N ARG A 432 10.56 24.47 -3.06
CA ARG A 432 9.64 24.29 -1.93
C ARG A 432 10.39 24.22 -0.60
N MET A 433 11.50 23.49 -0.53
CA MET A 433 12.35 23.43 0.66
C MET A 433 12.87 24.80 1.06
N VAL A 434 13.44 25.57 0.11
CA VAL A 434 14.01 26.90 0.39
C VAL A 434 12.93 27.90 0.81
N ARG A 435 11.76 27.92 0.16
CA ARG A 435 10.65 28.82 0.52
C ARG A 435 10.14 28.57 1.94
N ARG A 436 9.99 27.31 2.33
CA ARG A 436 9.54 26.96 3.68
C ARG A 436 10.59 27.27 4.74
N GLY A 437 11.88 26.97 4.48
CA GLY A 437 12.95 27.37 5.38
C GLY A 437 13.03 28.90 5.57
N ALA A 438 12.77 29.69 4.54
CA ALA A 438 12.70 31.15 4.62
C ALA A 438 11.50 31.65 5.44
N LEU A 439 10.33 30.97 5.36
CA LEU A 439 9.14 31.31 6.16
C LEU A 439 9.37 31.04 7.65
N VAL A 440 10.00 29.92 7.99
CA VAL A 440 10.35 29.59 9.39
C VAL A 440 11.35 30.59 9.97
N ALA A 441 12.37 30.96 9.22
CA ALA A 441 13.37 31.97 9.64
C ALA A 441 12.79 33.40 9.73
N GLY A 442 11.76 33.72 8.94
CA GLY A 442 11.09 35.04 8.97
C GLY A 442 10.01 35.20 10.02
N GLY A 443 9.43 34.11 10.52
CA GLY A 443 8.42 34.08 11.57
C GLY A 443 8.95 34.13 12.99
N ALA A 444 10.26 34.05 13.17
CA ALA A 444 10.94 34.11 14.47
C ALA A 444 11.48 35.52 14.82
N ARG A 445 10.97 36.58 14.17
CA ARG A 445 11.30 37.99 14.47
C ARG A 445 10.10 38.73 14.99
#